data_8478f7ee0e4e338d0497ddf7a262b47f
#
_entry.id   8478f7ee0e4e338d0497ddf7a262b47f
#
_cell.length_a   1.000
_cell.length_b   1.000
_cell.length_c   1.000
_cell.angle_alpha   90.00
_cell.angle_beta   90.00
_cell.angle_gamma   90.00
#
_symmetry.space_group_name_H-M   'P 1'
#
loop_
_entity.id
_entity.type
_entity.pdbx_description
1 polymer ?
#
loop_
_entity_poly.entity_id
_entity_poly.type
_entity_poly.pdbx_seq_one_letter_code
_entity_poly.pdbx_strand_id
1 'polypeptide(L)'
;KRTFFAALFFISLCLTTLAQEFDKAKLDRYFDALEANNKFMGSVAVSRNGSIIYSRSTGYADFENKIKADGNSKYRIGSISKTFTTVLVMKAVEQNKLALDQTIDRYFPSIKNAGKITVENLLYHRSGIHSFTSDSAYLTWNTHRKTEKEMIDIIAKGGSDFEPDTKSEYSNSNFVLLTFIVEKSFKKPYTELLKTHIALPVGLANTSLGGKI
;
A
#
# COMPACT_ATOMS: atom_id res chain seq x y z
N LYS A 1 -38.31 -39.64 54.50
CA LYS A 1 -37.93 -38.40 53.74
C LYS A 1 -37.23 -38.86 52.49
N ARG A 2 -37.92 -38.77 51.31
CA ARG A 2 -37.37 -39.11 49.98
C ARG A 2 -36.88 -37.83 49.37
N THR A 3 -35.57 -37.73 49.11
CA THR A 3 -34.93 -36.66 48.38
C THR A 3 -34.91 -37.01 46.88
N PHE A 4 -35.63 -36.22 46.08
CA PHE A 4 -35.59 -36.30 44.64
C PHE A 4 -34.33 -35.56 44.14
N PHE A 5 -33.43 -36.27 43.48
CA PHE A 5 -32.34 -35.67 42.69
C PHE A 5 -32.86 -35.38 41.28
N ALA A 6 -33.04 -34.11 40.94
CA ALA A 6 -33.32 -33.69 39.57
C ALA A 6 -31.99 -33.55 38.84
N ALA A 7 -31.69 -34.49 37.95
CA ALA A 7 -30.55 -34.35 37.02
C ALA A 7 -30.94 -33.40 35.89
N LEU A 8 -30.38 -32.16 35.90
CA LEU A 8 -30.45 -31.23 34.77
C LEU A 8 -29.55 -31.77 33.65
N PHE A 9 -30.15 -32.31 32.60
CA PHE A 9 -29.46 -32.67 31.36
C PHE A 9 -29.24 -31.38 30.56
N PHE A 10 -28.02 -30.80 30.63
CA PHE A 10 -27.59 -29.73 29.76
C PHE A 10 -27.36 -30.32 28.37
N ILE A 11 -28.34 -30.18 27.47
CA ILE A 11 -28.15 -30.42 26.04
C ILE A 11 -27.37 -29.19 25.53
N SER A 12 -26.05 -29.32 25.42
CA SER A 12 -25.19 -28.39 24.69
C SER A 12 -25.54 -28.51 23.20
N LEU A 13 -26.43 -27.65 22.72
CA LEU A 13 -26.66 -27.46 21.30
C LEU A 13 -25.37 -26.88 20.72
N CYS A 14 -24.47 -27.72 20.23
CA CYS A 14 -23.42 -27.31 19.31
C CYS A 14 -24.09 -26.79 18.04
N LEU A 15 -24.40 -25.51 18.01
CA LEU A 15 -24.68 -24.80 16.76
C LEU A 15 -23.41 -24.90 15.93
N THR A 16 -23.30 -25.94 15.11
CA THR A 16 -22.35 -25.93 14.01
C THR A 16 -22.76 -24.79 13.11
N THR A 17 -22.10 -23.64 13.28
CA THR A 17 -22.15 -22.58 12.27
C THR A 17 -21.60 -23.21 11.01
N LEU A 18 -22.47 -23.69 10.12
CA LEU A 18 -22.09 -24.05 8.77
C LEU A 18 -21.53 -22.77 8.15
N ALA A 19 -20.20 -22.68 8.11
CA ALA A 19 -19.55 -21.62 7.36
C ALA A 19 -20.12 -21.70 5.94
N GLN A 20 -20.74 -20.61 5.51
CA GLN A 20 -21.36 -20.55 4.18
C GLN A 20 -20.36 -21.01 3.14
N GLU A 21 -20.70 -22.02 2.37
CA GLU A 21 -19.85 -22.51 1.30
C GLU A 21 -19.59 -21.37 0.30
N PHE A 22 -18.36 -21.30 -0.20
CA PHE A 22 -17.97 -20.23 -1.13
C PHE A 22 -18.67 -20.43 -2.47
N ASP A 23 -19.66 -19.59 -2.77
CA ASP A 23 -20.44 -19.64 -4.02
C ASP A 23 -19.69 -18.96 -5.16
N LYS A 24 -18.87 -19.74 -5.86
CA LYS A 24 -18.15 -19.29 -7.05
C LYS A 24 -19.09 -18.81 -8.16
N ALA A 25 -20.22 -19.51 -8.37
CA ALA A 25 -21.16 -19.18 -9.43
C ALA A 25 -21.84 -17.81 -9.20
N LYS A 26 -22.06 -17.43 -7.94
CA LYS A 26 -22.58 -16.11 -7.58
C LYS A 26 -21.59 -15.00 -7.97
N LEU A 27 -20.29 -15.20 -7.73
CA LEU A 27 -19.25 -14.26 -8.15
C LEU A 27 -19.12 -14.21 -9.67
N ASP A 28 -19.17 -15.34 -10.35
CA ASP A 28 -19.13 -15.37 -11.81
C ASP A 28 -20.28 -14.52 -12.40
N ARG A 29 -21.53 -14.74 -11.97
CA ARG A 29 -22.68 -13.93 -12.40
C ARG A 29 -22.51 -12.43 -12.07
N TYR A 30 -21.94 -12.10 -10.91
CA TYR A 30 -21.71 -10.72 -10.53
C TYR A 30 -20.70 -10.04 -11.47
N PHE A 31 -19.56 -10.68 -11.76
CA PHE A 31 -18.55 -10.12 -12.67
C PHE A 31 -19.01 -10.16 -14.13
N ASP A 32 -19.82 -11.15 -14.57
CA ASP A 32 -20.48 -11.14 -15.88
C ASP A 32 -21.34 -9.89 -16.06
N ALA A 33 -22.15 -9.56 -15.05
CA ALA A 33 -23.00 -8.37 -15.08
C ALA A 33 -22.18 -7.07 -15.10
N LEU A 34 -21.07 -7.01 -14.34
CA LEU A 34 -20.18 -5.85 -14.35
C LEU A 34 -19.49 -5.67 -15.72
N GLU A 35 -19.00 -6.74 -16.31
CA GLU A 35 -18.35 -6.72 -17.64
C GLU A 35 -19.34 -6.33 -18.74
N ALA A 36 -20.52 -6.95 -18.75
CA ALA A 36 -21.57 -6.65 -19.75
C ALA A 36 -22.04 -5.18 -19.69
N ASN A 37 -21.95 -4.54 -18.52
CA ASN A 37 -22.34 -3.14 -18.33
C ASN A 37 -21.14 -2.17 -18.34
N ASN A 38 -19.93 -2.61 -18.70
CA ASN A 38 -18.71 -1.81 -18.69
C ASN A 38 -18.43 -1.13 -17.32
N LYS A 39 -18.72 -1.82 -16.20
CA LYS A 39 -18.58 -1.29 -14.84
C LYS A 39 -17.31 -1.77 -14.14
N PHE A 40 -16.61 -2.75 -14.70
CA PHE A 40 -15.36 -3.24 -14.15
C PHE A 40 -14.44 -3.73 -15.27
N MET A 41 -13.16 -3.38 -15.15
CA MET A 41 -12.04 -3.90 -15.94
C MET A 41 -10.85 -4.11 -15.01
N GLY A 42 -10.37 -5.35 -14.93
CA GLY A 42 -9.28 -5.69 -14.02
C GLY A 42 -9.28 -7.17 -13.63
N SER A 43 -8.48 -7.50 -12.63
CA SER A 43 -8.40 -8.86 -12.08
C SER A 43 -8.79 -8.87 -10.61
N VAL A 44 -9.46 -9.94 -10.23
CA VAL A 44 -9.86 -10.24 -8.86
C VAL A 44 -9.28 -11.59 -8.45
N ALA A 45 -8.79 -11.68 -7.23
CA ALA A 45 -8.42 -12.93 -6.59
C ALA A 45 -8.98 -12.96 -5.17
N VAL A 46 -9.56 -14.08 -4.78
CA VAL A 46 -10.00 -14.35 -3.40
C VAL A 46 -9.18 -15.50 -2.86
N SER A 47 -8.60 -15.33 -1.67
CA SER A 47 -7.86 -16.39 -1.01
C SER A 47 -8.50 -16.75 0.33
N ARG A 48 -8.34 -18.02 0.72
CA ARG A 48 -8.72 -18.56 2.03
C ARG A 48 -7.61 -19.48 2.50
N ASN A 49 -7.13 -19.26 3.73
CA ASN A 49 -6.06 -20.07 4.33
C ASN A 49 -4.81 -20.20 3.42
N GLY A 50 -4.39 -19.12 2.79
CA GLY A 50 -3.22 -19.09 1.90
C GLY A 50 -3.44 -19.67 0.49
N SER A 51 -4.61 -20.24 0.18
CA SER A 51 -4.94 -20.78 -1.14
C SER A 51 -5.89 -19.88 -1.90
N ILE A 52 -5.66 -19.68 -3.20
CA ILE A 52 -6.58 -18.96 -4.07
C ILE A 52 -7.80 -19.85 -4.36
N ILE A 53 -8.98 -19.41 -3.92
CA ILE A 53 -10.26 -20.11 -4.12
C ILE A 53 -11.07 -19.53 -5.27
N TYR A 54 -10.72 -18.34 -5.74
CA TYR A 54 -11.33 -17.69 -6.90
C TYR A 54 -10.32 -16.75 -7.56
N SER A 55 -10.30 -16.77 -8.88
CA SER A 55 -9.53 -15.81 -9.68
C SER A 55 -10.26 -15.56 -10.99
N ARG A 56 -10.35 -14.28 -11.37
CA ARG A 56 -10.98 -13.86 -12.63
C ARG A 56 -10.35 -12.57 -13.12
N SER A 57 -10.20 -12.48 -14.45
CA SER A 57 -9.80 -11.25 -15.14
C SER A 57 -10.87 -10.88 -16.16
N THR A 58 -11.18 -9.59 -16.28
CA THR A 58 -12.16 -9.05 -17.22
C THR A 58 -11.60 -7.82 -17.94
N GLY A 59 -12.10 -7.57 -19.15
CA GLY A 59 -11.69 -6.42 -19.96
C GLY A 59 -10.32 -6.61 -20.59
N TYR A 60 -9.52 -5.56 -20.61
CA TYR A 60 -8.27 -5.48 -21.38
C TYR A 60 -7.09 -5.12 -20.48
N ALA A 61 -5.94 -5.77 -20.71
CA ALA A 61 -4.63 -5.36 -20.20
C ALA A 61 -4.08 -4.16 -21.02
N ASP A 62 -4.43 -4.14 -22.32
CA ASP A 62 -4.16 -3.02 -23.22
C ASP A 62 -5.42 -2.77 -24.04
N PHE A 63 -6.10 -1.67 -23.74
CA PHE A 63 -7.38 -1.34 -24.37
C PHE A 63 -7.21 -0.92 -25.84
N GLU A 64 -6.15 -0.19 -26.15
CA GLU A 64 -5.88 0.30 -27.51
C GLU A 64 -5.59 -0.85 -28.47
N ASN A 65 -4.74 -1.79 -28.05
CA ASN A 65 -4.35 -2.95 -28.83
C ASN A 65 -5.30 -4.15 -28.68
N LYS A 66 -6.40 -4.01 -27.92
CA LYS A 66 -7.40 -5.06 -27.68
C LYS A 66 -6.83 -6.33 -27.02
N ILE A 67 -5.73 -6.21 -26.25
CA ILE A 67 -5.13 -7.32 -25.51
C ILE A 67 -5.96 -7.57 -24.25
N LYS A 68 -6.59 -8.74 -24.18
CA LYS A 68 -7.42 -9.12 -23.02
C LYS A 68 -6.59 -9.25 -21.75
N ALA A 69 -7.20 -8.84 -20.62
CA ALA A 69 -6.63 -9.09 -19.31
C ALA A 69 -6.69 -10.58 -18.95
N ASP A 70 -5.65 -11.07 -18.31
CA ASP A 70 -5.51 -12.44 -17.83
C ASP A 70 -4.86 -12.49 -16.43
N GLY A 71 -4.57 -13.70 -15.93
CA GLY A 71 -3.92 -13.90 -14.65
C GLY A 71 -2.47 -13.39 -14.56
N ASN A 72 -1.84 -13.04 -15.70
CA ASN A 72 -0.48 -12.51 -15.77
C ASN A 72 -0.45 -10.99 -15.98
N SER A 73 -1.60 -10.37 -16.14
CA SER A 73 -1.71 -8.92 -16.33
C SER A 73 -1.14 -8.18 -15.13
N LYS A 74 -0.30 -7.17 -15.40
CA LYS A 74 0.35 -6.36 -14.36
C LYS A 74 -0.39 -5.06 -14.15
N TYR A 75 -0.56 -4.69 -12.89
CA TYR A 75 -1.31 -3.51 -12.49
C TYR A 75 -0.44 -2.54 -11.69
N ARG A 76 -0.68 -1.25 -11.86
CA ARG A 76 -0.17 -0.25 -10.94
C ARG A 76 -1.00 -0.27 -9.68
N ILE A 77 -0.36 -0.53 -8.55
CA ILE A 77 -1.03 -0.72 -7.27
C ILE A 77 -1.24 0.58 -6.48
N GLY A 78 -0.86 1.73 -7.06
CA GLY A 78 -1.08 3.04 -6.45
C GLY A 78 -0.50 3.10 -5.03
N SER A 79 -1.30 3.59 -4.09
CA SER A 79 -0.87 3.80 -2.70
C SER A 79 -0.62 2.51 -1.90
N ILE A 80 -0.98 1.34 -2.39
CA ILE A 80 -0.52 0.07 -1.80
C ILE A 80 1.02 0.01 -1.78
N SER A 81 1.70 0.70 -2.71
CA SER A 81 3.16 0.85 -2.73
C SER A 81 3.75 1.38 -1.41
N LYS A 82 2.96 2.15 -0.64
CA LYS A 82 3.39 2.68 0.67
C LYS A 82 3.67 1.57 1.68
N THR A 83 2.94 0.45 1.61
CA THR A 83 3.20 -0.72 2.45
C THR A 83 4.61 -1.25 2.24
N PHE A 84 5.06 -1.33 0.98
CA PHE A 84 6.44 -1.77 0.65
C PHE A 84 7.48 -0.78 1.20
N THR A 85 7.24 0.53 1.05
CA THR A 85 8.13 1.56 1.61
C THR A 85 8.19 1.45 3.14
N THR A 86 7.06 1.26 3.81
CA THR A 86 7.00 1.07 5.27
C THR A 86 7.82 -0.16 5.68
N VAL A 87 7.70 -1.29 4.98
CA VAL A 87 8.51 -2.48 5.28
C VAL A 87 10.00 -2.19 5.14
N LEU A 88 10.43 -1.44 4.11
CA LEU A 88 11.83 -1.07 3.93
C LEU A 88 12.33 -0.12 5.03
N VAL A 89 11.50 0.84 5.48
CA VAL A 89 11.81 1.69 6.63
C VAL A 89 12.02 0.83 7.89
N MET A 90 11.09 -0.10 8.17
CA MET A 90 11.22 -0.99 9.33
C MET A 90 12.43 -1.92 9.24
N LYS A 91 12.79 -2.38 8.03
CA LYS A 91 14.05 -3.11 7.78
C LYS A 91 15.29 -2.26 8.05
N ALA A 92 15.26 -0.97 7.73
CA ALA A 92 16.35 -0.06 8.06
C ALA A 92 16.47 0.14 9.59
N VAL A 93 15.34 0.23 10.29
CA VAL A 93 15.29 0.33 11.76
C VAL A 93 15.83 -0.96 12.40
N GLU A 94 15.33 -2.12 11.98
CA GLU A 94 15.81 -3.44 12.45
C GLU A 94 17.32 -3.60 12.31
N GLN A 95 17.91 -3.03 11.26
CA GLN A 95 19.35 -3.07 10.99
C GLN A 95 20.13 -1.88 11.61
N ASN A 96 19.52 -1.09 12.48
CA ASN A 96 20.12 0.10 13.10
C ASN A 96 20.69 1.12 12.08
N LYS A 97 20.11 1.19 10.89
CA LYS A 97 20.47 2.16 9.84
C LYS A 97 19.63 3.43 9.91
N LEU A 98 18.51 3.39 10.61
CA LEU A 98 17.53 4.46 10.77
C LEU A 98 16.88 4.34 12.15
N ALA A 99 16.50 5.47 12.75
CA ALA A 99 15.68 5.52 13.95
C ALA A 99 14.35 6.21 13.63
N LEU A 100 13.24 5.77 14.25
CA LEU A 100 11.91 6.34 13.99
C LEU A 100 11.78 7.76 14.52
N ASP A 101 12.43 8.07 15.64
CA ASP A 101 12.49 9.39 16.28
C ASP A 101 13.51 10.36 15.62
N GLN A 102 14.30 9.85 14.66
CA GLN A 102 15.27 10.67 13.95
C GLN A 102 14.57 11.73 13.10
N THR A 103 15.01 12.98 13.23
CA THR A 103 14.50 14.09 12.44
C THR A 103 15.01 14.06 11.00
N ILE A 104 14.24 14.67 10.08
CA ILE A 104 14.51 14.60 8.65
C ILE A 104 15.43 15.71 8.14
N ASP A 105 15.81 16.67 8.95
CA ASP A 105 16.65 17.82 8.58
C ASP A 105 18.02 17.41 8.06
N ARG A 106 18.59 16.32 8.58
CA ARG A 106 19.86 15.78 8.06
C ARG A 106 19.79 15.29 6.61
N TYR A 107 18.57 14.99 6.13
CA TYR A 107 18.33 14.55 4.74
C TYR A 107 17.79 15.69 3.88
N PHE A 108 16.92 16.50 4.44
CA PHE A 108 16.13 17.50 3.73
C PHE A 108 16.04 18.81 4.50
N PRO A 109 17.16 19.56 4.65
CA PRO A 109 17.18 20.81 5.43
C PRO A 109 16.31 21.91 4.83
N SER A 110 15.93 21.82 3.55
CA SER A 110 15.06 22.79 2.86
C SER A 110 13.57 22.58 3.16
N ILE A 111 13.17 21.45 3.74
CA ILE A 111 11.77 21.19 4.09
C ILE A 111 11.41 21.99 5.34
N LYS A 112 10.27 22.71 5.28
CA LYS A 112 9.77 23.47 6.43
C LYS A 112 9.54 22.54 7.62
N ASN A 113 9.98 22.95 8.80
CA ASN A 113 9.90 22.18 10.04
C ASN A 113 10.74 20.87 10.07
N ALA A 114 11.68 20.67 9.15
CA ALA A 114 12.45 19.43 9.05
C ALA A 114 13.12 19.00 10.37
N GLY A 115 13.59 19.95 11.19
CA GLY A 115 14.17 19.67 12.51
C GLY A 115 13.17 19.26 13.60
N LYS A 116 11.85 19.29 13.30
CA LYS A 116 10.78 18.82 14.21
C LYS A 116 10.08 17.57 13.65
N ILE A 117 10.20 17.29 12.35
CA ILE A 117 9.55 16.17 11.69
C ILE A 117 10.43 14.94 11.84
N THR A 118 9.89 13.89 12.42
CA THR A 118 10.56 12.59 12.54
C THR A 118 10.20 11.65 11.39
N VAL A 119 10.95 10.57 11.24
CA VAL A 119 10.61 9.46 10.33
C VAL A 119 9.24 8.87 10.69
N GLU A 120 8.94 8.76 11.98
CA GLU A 120 7.62 8.33 12.48
C GLU A 120 6.49 9.27 12.03
N ASN A 121 6.71 10.59 12.11
CA ASN A 121 5.72 11.56 11.64
C ASN A 121 5.42 11.41 10.14
N LEU A 122 6.41 11.06 9.32
CA LEU A 122 6.18 10.76 7.90
C LEU A 122 5.33 9.51 7.72
N LEU A 123 5.63 8.41 8.43
CA LEU A 123 4.91 7.13 8.36
C LEU A 123 3.43 7.29 8.74
N TYR A 124 3.15 8.04 9.81
CA TYR A 124 1.79 8.23 10.33
C TYR A 124 1.04 9.43 9.72
N HIS A 125 1.63 10.06 8.70
CA HIS A 125 1.05 11.27 8.08
C HIS A 125 0.81 12.42 9.09
N ARG A 126 1.71 12.57 10.06
CA ARG A 126 1.68 13.61 11.10
C ARG A 126 2.73 14.70 10.91
N SER A 127 3.38 14.74 9.75
CA SER A 127 4.47 15.68 9.45
C SER A 127 4.02 17.13 9.24
N GLY A 128 2.77 17.32 8.82
CA GLY A 128 2.28 18.62 8.35
C GLY A 128 2.73 19.01 6.93
N ILE A 129 3.58 18.22 6.29
CA ILE A 129 4.06 18.52 4.93
C ILE A 129 2.91 18.47 3.93
N HIS A 130 2.74 19.55 3.16
CA HIS A 130 1.73 19.63 2.10
C HIS A 130 1.87 18.47 1.10
N SER A 131 0.74 17.91 0.67
CA SER A 131 0.76 16.86 -0.35
C SER A 131 0.85 17.48 -1.74
N PHE A 132 1.97 17.32 -2.43
CA PHE A 132 2.18 17.87 -3.78
C PHE A 132 1.13 17.38 -4.80
N THR A 133 0.43 16.28 -4.52
CA THR A 133 -0.64 15.78 -5.40
C THR A 133 -1.95 16.54 -5.26
N SER A 134 -2.07 17.43 -4.25
CA SER A 134 -3.22 18.31 -4.07
C SER A 134 -3.11 19.57 -4.92
N ASP A 135 -1.94 19.88 -5.46
CA ASP A 135 -1.72 21.02 -6.33
C ASP A 135 -2.30 20.78 -7.73
N SER A 136 -3.00 21.77 -8.29
CA SER A 136 -3.49 21.70 -9.67
C SER A 136 -2.38 21.50 -10.70
N ALA A 137 -1.19 22.03 -10.44
CA ALA A 137 0.00 21.85 -11.26
C ALA A 137 0.47 20.39 -11.34
N TYR A 138 0.10 19.53 -10.37
CA TYR A 138 0.49 18.11 -10.38
C TYR A 138 0.12 17.41 -11.69
N LEU A 139 -1.06 17.68 -12.23
CA LEU A 139 -1.55 17.05 -13.46
C LEU A 139 -0.73 17.44 -14.71
N THR A 140 0.01 18.54 -14.67
CA THR A 140 0.82 18.98 -15.80
C THR A 140 2.15 18.25 -15.92
N TRP A 141 2.61 17.57 -14.86
CA TRP A 141 3.93 16.92 -14.84
C TRP A 141 3.93 15.48 -14.28
N ASN A 142 2.81 14.97 -13.77
CA ASN A 142 2.73 13.66 -13.11
C ASN A 142 3.15 12.48 -13.98
N THR A 143 3.17 12.64 -15.31
CA THR A 143 3.65 11.63 -16.27
C THR A 143 5.13 11.83 -16.64
N HIS A 144 5.77 12.88 -16.15
CA HIS A 144 7.18 13.18 -16.43
C HIS A 144 8.07 12.71 -15.28
N ARG A 145 9.20 12.09 -15.62
CA ARG A 145 10.20 11.75 -14.61
C ARG A 145 10.71 13.01 -13.90
N LYS A 146 10.83 12.92 -12.59
CA LYS A 146 11.46 13.92 -11.73
C LYS A 146 12.66 13.32 -11.04
N THR A 147 13.72 14.09 -10.93
CA THR A 147 14.89 13.76 -10.11
C THR A 147 14.57 13.91 -8.63
N GLU A 148 15.40 13.34 -7.75
CA GLU A 148 15.27 13.54 -6.30
C GLU A 148 15.25 15.04 -5.96
N LYS A 149 16.18 15.81 -6.53
CA LYS A 149 16.27 17.26 -6.28
C LYS A 149 14.97 17.98 -6.67
N GLU A 150 14.45 17.73 -7.87
CA GLU A 150 13.19 18.36 -8.33
C GLU A 150 12.02 17.98 -7.41
N MET A 151 11.93 16.73 -6.95
CA MET A 151 10.88 16.34 -6.02
C MET A 151 11.01 17.02 -4.66
N ILE A 152 12.23 17.15 -4.12
CA ILE A 152 12.49 17.87 -2.88
C ILE A 152 12.10 19.35 -3.04
N ASP A 153 12.47 19.98 -4.15
CA ASP A 153 12.14 21.40 -4.43
C ASP A 153 10.61 21.59 -4.52
N ILE A 154 9.88 20.69 -5.17
CA ILE A 154 8.41 20.72 -5.27
C ILE A 154 7.79 20.60 -3.86
N ILE A 155 8.25 19.63 -3.05
CA ILE A 155 7.74 19.40 -1.70
C ILE A 155 8.06 20.60 -0.78
N ALA A 156 9.28 21.14 -0.86
CA ALA A 156 9.69 22.31 -0.07
C ALA A 156 8.85 23.53 -0.41
N LYS A 157 8.55 23.74 -1.71
CA LYS A 157 7.70 24.83 -2.19
C LYS A 157 6.26 24.72 -1.69
N GLY A 158 5.72 23.51 -1.57
CA GLY A 158 4.37 23.27 -1.02
C GLY A 158 4.25 23.66 0.46
N GLY A 159 5.35 23.65 1.20
CA GLY A 159 5.40 24.08 2.60
C GLY A 159 4.72 23.13 3.56
N SER A 160 4.00 23.69 4.54
CA SER A 160 3.39 22.93 5.63
C SER A 160 2.00 23.45 5.92
N ASP A 161 1.03 22.54 6.01
CA ASP A 161 -0.39 22.80 6.26
C ASP A 161 -0.69 22.91 7.76
N PHE A 162 0.13 22.27 8.61
CA PHE A 162 0.01 22.31 10.07
C PHE A 162 1.35 22.01 10.76
N GLU A 163 1.44 22.31 12.04
CA GLU A 163 2.64 22.00 12.84
C GLU A 163 2.77 20.46 13.02
N PRO A 164 4.01 19.93 12.91
CA PRO A 164 4.26 18.51 13.08
C PRO A 164 3.62 17.97 14.35
N ASP A 165 3.09 16.77 14.28
CA ASP A 165 2.47 16.00 15.35
C ASP A 165 1.15 16.54 15.93
N THR A 166 0.61 17.66 15.43
CA THR A 166 -0.65 18.23 15.96
C THR A 166 -1.90 17.55 15.39
N LYS A 167 -1.83 17.00 14.18
CA LYS A 167 -2.90 16.18 13.56
C LYS A 167 -2.34 15.18 12.56
N SER A 168 -3.18 14.31 12.03
CA SER A 168 -2.84 13.41 10.92
C SER A 168 -3.59 13.83 9.67
N GLU A 169 -2.87 13.98 8.56
CA GLU A 169 -3.44 14.28 7.25
C GLU A 169 -2.60 13.61 6.16
N TYR A 170 -3.26 12.84 5.31
CA TYR A 170 -2.61 12.06 4.27
C TYR A 170 -1.80 12.93 3.31
N SER A 171 -0.50 12.65 3.18
CA SER A 171 0.40 13.37 2.28
C SER A 171 1.27 12.40 1.48
N ASN A 172 1.20 12.49 0.15
CA ASN A 172 2.07 11.71 -0.73
C ASN A 172 3.53 12.18 -0.63
N SER A 173 3.77 13.44 -0.28
CA SER A 173 5.10 13.99 -0.03
C SER A 173 5.87 13.17 1.01
N ASN A 174 5.21 12.72 2.08
CA ASN A 174 5.83 11.94 3.14
C ASN A 174 6.48 10.65 2.61
N PHE A 175 5.78 9.92 1.75
CA PHE A 175 6.27 8.64 1.26
C PHE A 175 7.31 8.77 0.14
N VAL A 176 7.32 9.88 -0.59
CA VAL A 176 8.44 10.22 -1.48
C VAL A 176 9.71 10.47 -0.66
N LEU A 177 9.61 11.26 0.43
CA LEU A 177 10.75 11.51 1.32
C LEU A 177 11.22 10.21 2.01
N LEU A 178 10.31 9.36 2.48
CA LEU A 178 10.66 8.04 3.06
C LEU A 178 11.40 7.17 2.05
N THR A 179 11.01 7.19 0.77
CA THR A 179 11.74 6.45 -0.28
C THR A 179 13.19 6.91 -0.37
N PHE A 180 13.44 8.22 -0.41
CA PHE A 180 14.81 8.75 -0.44
C PHE A 180 15.60 8.48 0.84
N ILE A 181 14.94 8.55 2.02
CA ILE A 181 15.57 8.19 3.31
C ILE A 181 16.05 6.75 3.28
N VAL A 182 15.20 5.83 2.81
CA VAL A 182 15.53 4.40 2.72
C VAL A 182 16.71 4.17 1.76
N GLU A 183 16.71 4.78 0.57
CA GLU A 183 17.81 4.69 -0.38
C GLU A 183 19.13 5.16 0.24
N LYS A 184 19.10 6.31 0.94
CA LYS A 184 20.29 6.86 1.63
C LYS A 184 20.75 5.96 2.79
N SER A 185 19.82 5.40 3.56
CA SER A 185 20.13 4.53 4.72
C SER A 185 20.78 3.23 4.31
N PHE A 186 20.36 2.64 3.20
CA PHE A 186 20.94 1.42 2.65
C PHE A 186 22.06 1.67 1.63
N LYS A 187 22.20 2.90 1.13
CA LYS A 187 23.09 3.28 0.01
C LYS A 187 22.84 2.44 -1.24
N LYS A 188 21.57 2.18 -1.53
CA LYS A 188 21.12 1.34 -2.64
C LYS A 188 19.82 1.91 -3.24
N PRO A 189 19.59 1.76 -4.56
CA PRO A 189 18.36 2.22 -5.18
C PRO A 189 17.14 1.42 -4.69
N TYR A 190 16.01 2.09 -4.62
CA TYR A 190 14.74 1.51 -4.17
C TYR A 190 14.37 0.21 -4.90
N THR A 191 14.63 0.14 -6.20
CA THR A 191 14.39 -1.06 -7.02
C THR A 191 15.14 -2.28 -6.51
N GLU A 192 16.40 -2.11 -6.10
CA GLU A 192 17.21 -3.17 -5.53
C GLU A 192 16.70 -3.56 -4.15
N LEU A 193 16.37 -2.57 -3.32
CA LEU A 193 15.84 -2.80 -1.97
C LEU A 193 14.50 -3.54 -2.02
N LEU A 194 13.57 -3.12 -2.89
CA LEU A 194 12.30 -3.80 -3.10
C LEU A 194 12.53 -5.27 -3.48
N LYS A 195 13.44 -5.53 -4.41
CA LYS A 195 13.75 -6.87 -4.87
C LYS A 195 14.37 -7.73 -3.76
N THR A 196 15.42 -7.22 -3.10
CA THR A 196 16.25 -8.03 -2.19
C THR A 196 15.64 -8.19 -0.80
N HIS A 197 14.95 -7.16 -0.28
CA HIS A 197 14.40 -7.19 1.07
C HIS A 197 12.93 -7.61 1.14
N ILE A 198 12.21 -7.58 0.03
CA ILE A 198 10.77 -7.90 0.00
C ILE A 198 10.48 -8.98 -1.05
N ALA A 199 10.64 -8.68 -2.34
CA ALA A 199 10.12 -9.54 -3.39
C ALA A 199 10.71 -10.96 -3.36
N LEU A 200 12.03 -11.09 -3.29
CA LEU A 200 12.70 -12.39 -3.23
C LEU A 200 12.36 -13.18 -1.95
N PRO A 201 12.45 -12.60 -0.72
CA PRO A 201 12.16 -13.34 0.51
C PRO A 201 10.75 -13.91 0.60
N VAL A 202 9.75 -13.25 -0.01
CA VAL A 202 8.34 -13.70 0.05
C VAL A 202 7.82 -14.24 -1.29
N GLY A 203 8.71 -14.47 -2.27
CA GLY A 203 8.35 -15.11 -3.54
C GLY A 203 7.49 -14.27 -4.48
N LEU A 204 7.55 -12.93 -4.41
CA LEU A 204 6.80 -12.01 -5.29
C LEU A 204 7.49 -11.85 -6.64
N ALA A 205 7.50 -12.89 -7.46
CA ALA A 205 8.23 -12.93 -8.74
C ALA A 205 7.79 -11.84 -9.74
N ASN A 206 6.54 -11.37 -9.65
CA ASN A 206 5.95 -10.40 -10.58
C ASN A 206 5.77 -8.99 -9.98
N THR A 207 6.43 -8.71 -8.84
CA THR A 207 6.41 -7.39 -8.20
C THR A 207 7.68 -6.61 -8.51
N SER A 208 7.53 -5.44 -9.10
CA SER A 208 8.65 -4.57 -9.46
C SER A 208 8.23 -3.10 -9.44
N LEU A 209 9.21 -2.19 -9.43
CA LEU A 209 8.93 -0.78 -9.70
C LEU A 209 8.47 -0.65 -11.15
N GLY A 210 7.31 0.00 -11.35
CA GLY A 210 6.74 0.19 -12.68
C GLY A 210 7.62 1.09 -13.56
N GLY A 211 7.72 0.72 -14.84
CA GLY A 211 8.31 1.57 -15.86
C GLY A 211 7.38 2.72 -16.28
N LYS A 212 7.76 3.43 -17.35
CA LYS A 212 6.86 4.39 -18.02
C LYS A 212 5.67 3.60 -18.60
N ILE A 213 4.46 4.11 -18.44
CA ILE A 213 3.29 3.62 -19.16
C ILE A 213 3.33 4.22 -20.53
#